data_b7da925a746e811405e673deca988094
#
_entry.id   b7da925a746e811405e673deca988094
#
_cell.length_a   1.000
_cell.length_b   1.000
_cell.length_c   1.000
_cell.angle_alpha   90.00
_cell.angle_beta   90.00
_cell.angle_gamma   90.00
#
_symmetry.space_group_name_H-M   'P 1'
#
loop_
_entity.id
_entity.type
_entity.pdbx_description
1 polymer ?
#
loop_
_entity_poly.entity_id
_entity_poly.type
_entity_poly.pdbx_seq_one_letter_code
_entity_poly.pdbx_strand_id
1 'polypeptide(L)'
;MVLSTQDLHDIAARTLAHYDRSAQDFWEGTRDHDVSQNVAAFLEHIHTTSRLELLDFGCGPGRDLITFKALGHHATGLEGSARLAAMARAHSGCEVLEQSFLALDLPDQQFDGVFANAVLFHVPQQELPRVLGELRETLKRGGVLFSSNPRGDGREGWSGERYGCFHDWPNWRAVMTAARFTELTHYYRPTGLPFEQQQWLASVWRRPI
;
A
#
# COMPACT_ATOMS: atom_id res chain seq x y z
N MET A 1 -20.35 -0.99 -13.61
CA MET A 1 -21.40 -1.72 -12.81
C MET A 1 -21.01 -1.54 -11.36
N VAL A 2 -21.95 -1.19 -10.47
CA VAL A 2 -21.65 -1.10 -9.04
C VAL A 2 -21.60 -2.51 -8.47
N LEU A 3 -20.50 -2.84 -7.78
CA LEU A 3 -20.34 -4.14 -7.10
C LEU A 3 -21.24 -4.20 -5.87
N SER A 4 -21.90 -5.34 -5.67
CA SER A 4 -22.68 -5.58 -4.46
C SER A 4 -21.75 -5.88 -3.27
N THR A 5 -22.30 -5.85 -2.05
CA THR A 5 -21.55 -6.26 -0.84
C THR A 5 -21.01 -7.69 -0.97
N GLN A 6 -21.79 -8.60 -1.59
CA GLN A 6 -21.35 -9.98 -1.81
C GLN A 6 -20.20 -10.03 -2.82
N ASP A 7 -20.25 -9.26 -3.93
CA ASP A 7 -19.15 -9.19 -4.91
C ASP A 7 -17.86 -8.70 -4.24
N LEU A 8 -17.94 -7.67 -3.40
CA LEU A 8 -16.79 -7.15 -2.66
C LEU A 8 -16.19 -8.19 -1.71
N HIS A 9 -17.06 -8.91 -0.98
CA HIS A 9 -16.63 -10.00 -0.11
C HIS A 9 -15.93 -11.11 -0.89
N ASP A 10 -16.49 -11.54 -2.03
CA ASP A 10 -15.93 -12.60 -2.86
C ASP A 10 -14.58 -12.18 -3.49
N ILE A 11 -14.48 -10.91 -3.91
CA ILE A 11 -13.22 -10.32 -4.41
C ILE A 11 -12.12 -10.38 -3.33
N ALA A 12 -12.43 -9.93 -2.12
CA ALA A 12 -11.48 -9.96 -1.02
C ALA A 12 -11.09 -11.40 -0.67
N ALA A 13 -12.08 -12.26 -0.43
CA ALA A 13 -11.85 -13.65 -0.02
C ALA A 13 -10.99 -14.43 -1.03
N ARG A 14 -11.29 -14.30 -2.34
CA ARG A 14 -10.54 -15.00 -3.38
C ARG A 14 -9.11 -14.47 -3.53
N THR A 15 -8.94 -13.14 -3.47
CA THR A 15 -7.61 -12.52 -3.57
C THR A 15 -6.74 -12.91 -2.36
N LEU A 16 -7.28 -12.87 -1.15
CA LEU A 16 -6.57 -13.26 0.07
C LEU A 16 -6.23 -14.75 0.07
N ALA A 17 -7.18 -15.61 -0.34
CA ALA A 17 -6.93 -17.05 -0.47
C ALA A 17 -5.82 -17.37 -1.46
N HIS A 18 -5.66 -16.59 -2.55
CA HIS A 18 -4.53 -16.74 -3.45
C HIS A 18 -3.21 -16.46 -2.73
N TYR A 19 -3.11 -15.34 -2.00
CA TYR A 19 -1.91 -14.98 -1.25
C TYR A 19 -1.60 -15.97 -0.13
N ASP A 20 -2.61 -16.51 0.55
CA ASP A 20 -2.42 -17.56 1.56
C ASP A 20 -1.79 -18.82 0.95
N ARG A 21 -2.28 -19.26 -0.22
CA ARG A 21 -1.73 -20.45 -0.87
C ARG A 21 -0.31 -20.24 -1.40
N SER A 22 -0.01 -19.06 -1.91
CA SER A 22 1.28 -18.74 -2.57
C SER A 22 2.26 -17.99 -1.66
N ALA A 23 2.03 -17.91 -0.35
CA ALA A 23 2.79 -17.04 0.56
C ALA A 23 4.29 -17.29 0.54
N GLN A 24 4.72 -18.56 0.50
CA GLN A 24 6.15 -18.90 0.45
C GLN A 24 6.78 -18.50 -0.89
N ASP A 25 6.14 -18.84 -2.01
CA ASP A 25 6.61 -18.47 -3.36
C ASP A 25 6.65 -16.95 -3.52
N PHE A 26 5.65 -16.25 -2.96
CA PHE A 26 5.61 -14.79 -2.96
C PHE A 26 6.79 -14.18 -2.20
N TRP A 27 7.12 -14.72 -1.02
CA TRP A 27 8.30 -14.30 -0.26
C TRP A 27 9.59 -14.53 -1.04
N GLU A 28 9.80 -15.73 -1.56
CA GLU A 28 11.00 -16.08 -2.33
C GLU A 28 11.16 -15.22 -3.57
N GLY A 29 10.06 -14.89 -4.24
CA GLY A 29 10.05 -14.06 -5.43
C GLY A 29 10.19 -12.55 -5.17
N THR A 30 9.99 -12.07 -3.94
CA THR A 30 9.93 -10.61 -3.67
C THR A 30 10.90 -10.11 -2.61
N ARG A 31 11.46 -10.97 -1.76
CA ARG A 31 12.33 -10.57 -0.63
C ARG A 31 13.54 -9.74 -1.06
N ASP A 32 14.10 -10.02 -2.23
CA ASP A 32 15.32 -9.39 -2.75
C ASP A 32 15.02 -8.24 -3.74
N HIS A 33 13.74 -7.86 -3.91
CA HIS A 33 13.39 -6.73 -4.76
C HIS A 33 13.90 -5.41 -4.14
N ASP A 34 14.67 -4.66 -4.93
CA ASP A 34 15.12 -3.34 -4.51
C ASP A 34 13.97 -2.32 -4.58
N VAL A 35 13.58 -1.84 -3.39
CA VAL A 35 12.58 -0.78 -3.20
C VAL A 35 13.17 0.43 -2.49
N SER A 36 14.48 0.53 -2.42
CA SER A 36 15.19 1.62 -1.73
C SER A 36 14.77 3.01 -2.22
N GLN A 37 14.51 3.17 -3.53
CA GLN A 37 13.98 4.40 -4.10
C GLN A 37 12.60 4.76 -3.53
N ASN A 38 11.70 3.77 -3.33
CA ASN A 38 10.38 4.00 -2.77
C ASN A 38 10.46 4.41 -1.30
N VAL A 39 11.32 3.73 -0.53
CA VAL A 39 11.56 4.04 0.89
C VAL A 39 12.17 5.44 1.02
N ALA A 40 13.16 5.78 0.20
CA ALA A 40 13.79 7.11 0.21
C ALA A 40 12.77 8.21 -0.12
N ALA A 41 12.00 8.07 -1.21
CA ALA A 41 10.98 9.03 -1.61
C ALA A 41 9.88 9.22 -0.54
N PHE A 42 9.52 8.16 0.17
CA PHE A 42 8.57 8.24 1.27
C PHE A 42 9.12 9.02 2.46
N LEU A 43 10.31 8.63 2.95
CA LEU A 43 10.89 9.20 4.15
C LEU A 43 11.37 10.65 3.97
N GLU A 44 11.85 11.02 2.77
CA GLU A 44 12.30 12.37 2.44
C GLU A 44 11.23 13.45 2.74
N HIS A 45 9.97 13.07 2.63
CA HIS A 45 8.86 14.01 2.82
C HIS A 45 8.30 14.05 4.24
N ILE A 46 8.81 13.24 5.18
CA ILE A 46 8.39 13.25 6.58
C ILE A 46 9.36 14.12 7.41
N HIS A 47 8.93 15.33 7.70
CA HIS A 47 9.78 16.35 8.35
C HIS A 47 9.76 16.23 9.88
N THR A 48 10.43 15.21 10.41
CA THR A 48 10.73 15.08 11.83
C THR A 48 12.08 14.43 12.03
N THR A 49 12.77 14.79 13.12
CA THR A 49 14.06 14.20 13.53
C THR A 49 13.90 13.08 14.55
N SER A 50 12.67 12.82 14.99
CA SER A 50 12.35 11.77 15.96
C SER A 50 12.09 10.43 15.26
N ARG A 51 12.04 9.37 16.06
CA ARG A 51 11.59 8.05 15.61
C ARG A 51 10.16 8.16 15.08
N LEU A 52 9.93 7.68 13.85
CA LEU A 52 8.64 7.73 13.18
C LEU A 52 7.75 6.55 13.61
N GLU A 53 6.45 6.80 13.68
CA GLU A 53 5.40 5.79 13.70
C GLU A 53 4.92 5.56 12.27
N LEU A 54 5.17 4.38 11.70
CA LEU A 54 4.88 4.07 10.30
C LEU A 54 3.91 2.89 10.20
N LEU A 55 2.95 2.99 9.28
CA LEU A 55 2.09 1.89 8.86
C LEU A 55 2.57 1.35 7.51
N ASP A 56 2.95 0.09 7.45
CA ASP A 56 3.17 -0.65 6.20
C ASP A 56 1.86 -1.32 5.79
N PHE A 57 1.11 -0.67 4.91
CA PHE A 57 -0.22 -1.07 4.48
C PHE A 57 -0.13 -2.12 3.37
N GLY A 58 -0.54 -3.35 3.67
CA GLY A 58 -0.32 -4.53 2.84
C GLY A 58 1.14 -4.97 2.90
N CYS A 59 1.64 -5.17 4.12
CA CYS A 59 3.06 -5.44 4.37
C CYS A 59 3.56 -6.79 3.82
N GLY A 60 2.65 -7.63 3.31
CA GLY A 60 2.98 -8.95 2.82
C GLY A 60 3.77 -9.74 3.86
N PRO A 61 4.86 -10.43 3.49
CA PRO A 61 5.69 -11.21 4.40
C PRO A 61 6.70 -10.38 5.23
N GLY A 62 6.60 -9.02 5.23
CA GLY A 62 7.30 -8.15 6.16
C GLY A 62 8.66 -7.58 5.71
N ARG A 63 8.98 -7.60 4.41
CA ARG A 63 10.26 -7.06 3.89
C ARG A 63 10.45 -5.58 4.26
N ASP A 64 9.43 -4.75 4.03
CA ASP A 64 9.52 -3.31 4.24
C ASP A 64 9.48 -2.96 5.73
N LEU A 65 8.80 -3.76 6.56
CA LEU A 65 8.86 -3.68 8.03
C LEU A 65 10.29 -3.87 8.56
N ILE A 66 11.02 -4.86 8.04
CA ILE A 66 12.43 -5.11 8.40
C ILE A 66 13.25 -3.86 8.08
N THR A 67 13.04 -3.27 6.91
CA THR A 67 13.75 -2.07 6.46
C THR A 67 13.48 -0.87 7.37
N PHE A 68 12.23 -0.56 7.69
CA PHE A 68 11.88 0.56 8.57
C PHE A 68 12.43 0.37 9.99
N LYS A 69 12.38 -0.84 10.52
CA LYS A 69 12.96 -1.17 11.82
C LYS A 69 14.48 -0.99 11.82
N ALA A 70 15.18 -1.42 10.77
CA ALA A 70 16.62 -1.24 10.62
C ALA A 70 17.03 0.23 10.53
N LEU A 71 16.16 1.09 9.99
CA LEU A 71 16.32 2.54 9.97
C LEU A 71 15.99 3.21 11.31
N GLY A 72 15.59 2.45 12.34
CA GLY A 72 15.32 2.94 13.69
C GLY A 72 13.89 3.44 13.91
N HIS A 73 12.97 3.22 12.96
CA HIS A 73 11.58 3.62 13.09
C HIS A 73 10.73 2.56 13.79
N HIS A 74 9.57 2.94 14.28
CA HIS A 74 8.53 2.03 14.74
C HIS A 74 7.58 1.74 13.58
N ALA A 75 7.54 0.50 13.14
CA ALA A 75 6.71 0.08 12.02
C ALA A 75 5.67 -0.93 12.50
N THR A 76 4.41 -0.67 12.15
CA THR A 76 3.28 -1.59 12.29
C THR A 76 2.88 -2.06 10.89
N GLY A 77 2.70 -3.36 10.71
CA GLY A 77 2.17 -3.92 9.46
C GLY A 77 0.65 -4.01 9.48
N LEU A 78 0.03 -3.95 8.31
CA LEU A 78 -1.34 -4.40 8.10
C LEU A 78 -1.36 -5.36 6.93
N GLU A 79 -1.95 -6.54 7.11
CA GLU A 79 -2.00 -7.58 6.09
C GLU A 79 -3.30 -8.39 6.22
N GLY A 80 -3.98 -8.63 5.09
CA GLY A 80 -5.23 -9.37 5.07
C GLY A 80 -5.08 -10.89 4.97
N SER A 81 -3.95 -11.38 4.42
CA SER A 81 -3.63 -12.81 4.36
C SER A 81 -3.07 -13.27 5.71
N ALA A 82 -3.75 -14.20 6.37
CA ALA A 82 -3.33 -14.72 7.67
C ALA A 82 -1.93 -15.33 7.61
N ARG A 83 -1.61 -16.01 6.51
CA ARG A 83 -0.30 -16.65 6.33
C ARG A 83 0.81 -15.63 6.10
N LEU A 84 0.58 -14.60 5.27
CA LEU A 84 1.55 -13.52 5.08
C LEU A 84 1.72 -12.71 6.36
N ALA A 85 0.65 -12.41 7.10
CA ALA A 85 0.72 -11.72 8.38
C ALA A 85 1.55 -12.49 9.43
N ALA A 86 1.37 -13.81 9.49
CA ALA A 86 2.18 -14.67 10.35
C ALA A 86 3.67 -14.65 9.96
N MET A 87 3.98 -14.69 8.65
CA MET A 87 5.34 -14.57 8.15
C MET A 87 5.94 -13.20 8.46
N ALA A 88 5.18 -12.12 8.27
CA ALA A 88 5.62 -10.76 8.58
C ALA A 88 6.00 -10.60 10.05
N ARG A 89 5.20 -11.11 10.97
CA ARG A 89 5.51 -11.13 12.42
C ARG A 89 6.80 -11.90 12.70
N ALA A 90 6.94 -13.08 12.08
CA ALA A 90 8.12 -13.93 12.27
C ALA A 90 9.41 -13.30 11.72
N HIS A 91 9.36 -12.68 10.55
CA HIS A 91 10.52 -12.11 9.89
C HIS A 91 10.95 -10.78 10.50
N SER A 92 10.02 -9.89 10.80
CA SER A 92 10.30 -8.52 11.25
C SER A 92 10.33 -8.37 12.77
N GLY A 93 9.58 -9.21 13.49
CA GLY A 93 9.29 -9.01 14.91
C GLY A 93 8.50 -7.73 15.20
N CYS A 94 7.82 -7.16 14.19
CA CYS A 94 6.92 -6.03 14.34
C CYS A 94 5.50 -6.49 14.65
N GLU A 95 4.69 -5.57 15.18
CA GLU A 95 3.24 -5.74 15.24
C GLU A 95 2.67 -5.82 13.83
N VAL A 96 1.70 -6.72 13.60
CA VAL A 96 0.97 -6.84 12.34
C VAL A 96 -0.51 -6.99 12.63
N LEU A 97 -1.29 -6.03 12.18
CA LEU A 97 -2.75 -6.03 12.21
C LEU A 97 -3.26 -6.92 11.07
N GLU A 98 -4.03 -7.95 11.42
CA GLU A 98 -4.62 -8.84 10.43
C GLU A 98 -6.02 -8.32 10.08
N GLN A 99 -6.10 -7.50 9.02
CA GLN A 99 -7.33 -6.84 8.61
C GLN A 99 -7.48 -6.83 7.09
N SER A 100 -8.72 -7.00 6.62
CA SER A 100 -9.06 -6.77 5.22
C SER A 100 -9.13 -5.27 4.91
N PHE A 101 -8.67 -4.86 3.72
CA PHE A 101 -8.81 -3.46 3.25
C PHE A 101 -10.27 -3.00 3.14
N LEU A 102 -11.20 -3.95 3.10
CA LEU A 102 -12.64 -3.65 3.08
C LEU A 102 -13.26 -3.53 4.48
N ALA A 103 -12.50 -3.80 5.54
CA ALA A 103 -12.96 -3.73 6.94
C ALA A 103 -11.78 -3.29 7.82
N LEU A 104 -11.37 -2.03 7.69
CA LEU A 104 -10.28 -1.45 8.45
C LEU A 104 -10.79 -0.96 9.82
N ASP A 105 -9.97 -1.20 10.84
CA ASP A 105 -10.13 -0.66 12.18
C ASP A 105 -8.76 -0.10 12.60
N LEU A 106 -8.49 1.13 12.16
CA LEU A 106 -7.24 1.83 12.38
C LEU A 106 -7.44 3.00 13.35
N PRO A 107 -6.50 3.23 14.26
CA PRO A 107 -6.57 4.36 15.18
C PRO A 107 -6.38 5.68 14.44
N ASP A 108 -7.08 6.72 14.88
CA ASP A 108 -6.94 8.07 14.33
C ASP A 108 -5.60 8.70 14.70
N GLN A 109 -5.00 9.44 13.76
CA GLN A 109 -3.83 10.30 13.95
C GLN A 109 -2.65 9.61 14.68
N GLN A 110 -2.43 8.34 14.40
CA GLN A 110 -1.34 7.58 15.00
C GLN A 110 -0.04 7.66 14.18
N PHE A 111 -0.13 7.60 12.85
CA PHE A 111 1.05 7.40 12.02
C PHE A 111 1.58 8.71 11.41
N ASP A 112 2.90 8.85 11.42
CA ASP A 112 3.61 9.90 10.69
C ASP A 112 3.60 9.62 9.19
N GLY A 113 3.55 8.34 8.81
CA GLY A 113 3.49 7.90 7.44
C GLY A 113 2.79 6.58 7.23
N VAL A 114 2.14 6.43 6.07
CA VAL A 114 1.57 5.19 5.54
C VAL A 114 2.31 4.81 4.27
N PHE A 115 2.90 3.62 4.25
CA PHE A 115 3.61 3.06 3.11
C PHE A 115 2.76 1.97 2.46
N ALA A 116 2.19 2.27 1.29
CA ALA A 116 1.32 1.36 0.53
C ALA A 116 2.02 0.92 -0.77
N ASN A 117 3.01 0.04 -0.63
CA ASN A 117 3.85 -0.38 -1.74
C ASN A 117 3.30 -1.61 -2.44
N ALA A 118 2.82 -1.45 -3.67
CA ALA A 118 2.25 -2.51 -4.50
C ALA A 118 0.98 -3.16 -3.91
N VAL A 119 0.07 -2.36 -3.38
CA VAL A 119 -1.09 -2.89 -2.65
C VAL A 119 -2.43 -2.21 -2.99
N LEU A 120 -2.50 -0.89 -3.10
CA LEU A 120 -3.78 -0.17 -3.26
C LEU A 120 -4.53 -0.54 -4.54
N PHE A 121 -3.85 -1.08 -5.53
CA PHE A 121 -4.49 -1.59 -6.75
C PHE A 121 -5.39 -2.82 -6.49
N HIS A 122 -5.28 -3.49 -5.33
CA HIS A 122 -6.18 -4.57 -4.93
C HIS A 122 -7.51 -4.08 -4.32
N VAL A 123 -7.62 -2.79 -4.05
CA VAL A 123 -8.87 -2.18 -3.58
C VAL A 123 -9.77 -1.92 -4.78
N PRO A 124 -11.01 -2.46 -4.82
CA PRO A 124 -11.97 -2.13 -5.87
C PRO A 124 -12.17 -0.62 -5.99
N GLN A 125 -12.32 -0.11 -7.21
CA GLN A 125 -12.38 1.34 -7.49
C GLN A 125 -13.49 2.03 -6.67
N GLN A 126 -14.63 1.40 -6.50
CA GLN A 126 -15.74 1.96 -5.70
C GLN A 126 -15.41 2.10 -4.20
N GLU A 127 -14.48 1.31 -3.67
CA GLU A 127 -14.05 1.34 -2.27
C GLU A 127 -12.84 2.23 -2.00
N LEU A 128 -12.10 2.63 -3.05
CA LEU A 128 -10.93 3.50 -2.89
C LEU A 128 -11.23 4.79 -2.12
N PRO A 129 -12.34 5.52 -2.35
CA PRO A 129 -12.64 6.74 -1.59
C PRO A 129 -12.75 6.48 -0.07
N ARG A 130 -13.38 5.36 0.31
CA ARG A 130 -13.53 4.97 1.72
C ARG A 130 -12.17 4.59 2.32
N VAL A 131 -11.47 3.66 1.68
CA VAL A 131 -10.15 3.18 2.16
C VAL A 131 -9.15 4.33 2.28
N LEU A 132 -9.06 5.20 1.28
CA LEU A 132 -8.19 6.37 1.33
C LEU A 132 -8.61 7.37 2.41
N GLY A 133 -9.92 7.50 2.68
CA GLY A 133 -10.44 8.29 3.79
C GLY A 133 -9.97 7.74 5.14
N GLU A 134 -10.05 6.45 5.37
CA GLU A 134 -9.58 5.77 6.58
C GLU A 134 -8.05 5.88 6.74
N LEU A 135 -7.29 5.69 5.65
CA LEU A 135 -5.85 5.92 5.66
C LEU A 135 -5.47 7.38 5.94
N ARG A 136 -6.30 8.33 5.50
CA ARG A 136 -6.09 9.74 5.81
C ARG A 136 -6.35 10.03 7.30
N GLU A 137 -7.40 9.46 7.89
CA GLU A 137 -7.70 9.70 9.31
C GLU A 137 -6.67 9.05 10.24
N THR A 138 -6.08 7.90 9.89
CA THR A 138 -5.02 7.28 10.69
C THR A 138 -3.67 8.03 10.63
N LEU A 139 -3.43 8.81 9.58
CA LEU A 139 -2.26 9.69 9.50
C LEU A 139 -2.40 10.87 10.44
N LYS A 140 -1.33 11.30 11.08
CA LYS A 140 -1.24 12.61 11.76
C LYS A 140 -1.45 13.74 10.75
N ARG A 141 -1.83 14.93 11.21
CA ARG A 141 -1.89 16.12 10.35
C ARG A 141 -0.52 16.41 9.76
N GLY A 142 -0.45 16.65 8.46
CA GLY A 142 0.81 16.79 7.74
C GLY A 142 1.54 15.47 7.45
N GLY A 143 0.99 14.33 7.90
CA GLY A 143 1.54 13.01 7.63
C GLY A 143 1.54 12.64 6.14
N VAL A 144 2.33 11.64 5.78
CA VAL A 144 2.65 11.30 4.39
C VAL A 144 2.11 9.93 4.03
N LEU A 145 1.47 9.81 2.88
CA LEU A 145 1.11 8.53 2.26
C LEU A 145 1.97 8.32 1.01
N PHE A 146 2.63 7.18 0.95
CA PHE A 146 3.28 6.66 -0.26
C PHE A 146 2.42 5.59 -0.90
N SER A 147 2.31 5.60 -2.22
CA SER A 147 1.74 4.49 -2.97
C SER A 147 2.58 4.14 -4.19
N SER A 148 2.68 2.83 -4.48
CA SER A 148 3.23 2.31 -5.73
C SER A 148 2.28 1.27 -6.28
N ASN A 149 1.80 1.45 -7.51
CA ASN A 149 0.84 0.55 -8.14
C ASN A 149 1.27 0.20 -9.56
N PRO A 150 0.91 -0.98 -10.08
CA PRO A 150 1.07 -1.27 -11.49
C PRO A 150 0.33 -0.21 -12.33
N ARG A 151 1.04 0.35 -13.31
CA ARG A 151 0.47 1.34 -14.22
C ARG A 151 -0.49 0.66 -15.20
N GLY A 152 -1.65 1.28 -15.40
CA GLY A 152 -2.66 0.78 -16.34
C GLY A 152 -3.38 1.90 -17.07
N ASP A 153 -4.58 1.59 -17.55
CA ASP A 153 -5.44 2.44 -18.37
C ASP A 153 -6.82 2.66 -17.74
N GLY A 154 -6.95 2.42 -16.44
CA GLY A 154 -8.21 2.49 -15.70
C GLY A 154 -8.99 1.17 -15.66
N ARG A 155 -8.44 0.08 -16.19
CA ARG A 155 -9.10 -1.23 -16.13
C ARG A 155 -9.16 -1.76 -14.71
N GLU A 156 -10.30 -2.38 -14.40
CA GLU A 156 -10.56 -3.06 -13.15
C GLU A 156 -11.07 -4.48 -13.43
N GLY A 157 -10.58 -5.47 -12.68
CA GLY A 157 -11.03 -6.85 -12.82
C GLY A 157 -10.02 -7.89 -12.36
N TRP A 158 -10.31 -9.13 -12.71
CA TRP A 158 -9.49 -10.27 -12.35
C TRP A 158 -8.25 -10.42 -13.25
N SER A 159 -7.10 -10.63 -12.61
CA SER A 159 -5.87 -11.11 -13.24
C SER A 159 -5.50 -12.45 -12.60
N GLY A 160 -5.90 -13.55 -13.23
CA GLY A 160 -5.88 -14.86 -12.61
C GLY A 160 -6.81 -14.92 -11.39
N GLU A 161 -6.25 -15.15 -10.21
CA GLU A 161 -7.01 -15.23 -8.96
C GLU A 161 -6.95 -13.94 -8.11
N ARG A 162 -6.31 -12.89 -8.59
CA ARG A 162 -6.19 -11.60 -7.93
C ARG A 162 -7.03 -10.55 -8.62
N TYR A 163 -7.81 -9.81 -7.84
CA TYR A 163 -8.50 -8.64 -8.34
C TYR A 163 -7.60 -7.43 -8.31
N GLY A 164 -7.72 -6.56 -9.32
CA GLY A 164 -6.93 -5.34 -9.39
C GLY A 164 -7.59 -4.24 -10.17
N CYS A 165 -7.30 -2.99 -9.78
CA CYS A 165 -7.66 -1.77 -10.44
C CYS A 165 -6.37 -1.03 -10.85
N PHE A 166 -6.19 -0.80 -12.16
CA PHE A 166 -4.93 -0.35 -12.73
C PHE A 166 -5.09 1.07 -13.29
N HIS A 167 -4.62 2.05 -12.54
CA HIS A 167 -4.73 3.45 -12.90
C HIS A 167 -3.53 3.96 -13.72
N ASP A 168 -3.80 4.90 -14.64
CA ASP A 168 -2.81 5.84 -15.12
C ASP A 168 -2.63 7.00 -14.12
N TRP A 169 -1.67 7.87 -14.38
CA TRP A 169 -1.41 9.01 -13.50
C TRP A 169 -2.58 9.99 -13.39
N PRO A 170 -3.22 10.45 -14.48
CA PRO A 170 -4.35 11.37 -14.37
C PRO A 170 -5.50 10.83 -13.51
N ASN A 171 -5.87 9.56 -13.69
CA ASN A 171 -6.92 8.92 -12.89
C ASN A 171 -6.51 8.73 -11.43
N TRP A 172 -5.29 8.25 -11.17
CA TRP A 172 -4.78 8.10 -9.80
C TRP A 172 -4.72 9.44 -9.07
N ARG A 173 -4.21 10.48 -9.73
CA ARG A 173 -4.17 11.83 -9.19
C ARG A 173 -5.56 12.36 -8.84
N ALA A 174 -6.56 12.12 -9.69
CA ALA A 174 -7.94 12.53 -9.44
C ALA A 174 -8.52 11.82 -8.20
N VAL A 175 -8.30 10.51 -8.06
CA VAL A 175 -8.72 9.71 -6.89
C VAL A 175 -8.10 10.22 -5.61
N MET A 176 -6.78 10.43 -5.58
CA MET A 176 -6.06 10.93 -4.40
C MET A 176 -6.47 12.35 -4.01
N THR A 177 -6.67 13.23 -5.00
CA THR A 177 -7.13 14.61 -4.76
C THR A 177 -8.56 14.62 -4.22
N ALA A 178 -9.45 13.77 -4.74
CA ALA A 178 -10.82 13.62 -4.22
C ALA A 178 -10.82 13.11 -2.78
N ALA A 179 -9.87 12.25 -2.40
CA ALA A 179 -9.64 11.81 -1.03
C ALA A 179 -8.94 12.87 -0.15
N ARG A 180 -8.77 14.11 -0.65
CA ARG A 180 -8.21 15.27 0.05
C ARG A 180 -6.73 15.11 0.44
N PHE A 181 -5.96 14.40 -0.36
CA PHE A 181 -4.50 14.40 -0.29
C PHE A 181 -3.92 15.48 -1.21
N THR A 182 -2.78 16.05 -0.82
CA THR A 182 -1.98 16.97 -1.63
C THR A 182 -0.79 16.23 -2.21
N GLU A 183 -0.60 16.30 -3.53
CA GLU A 183 0.54 15.72 -4.23
C GLU A 183 1.84 16.38 -3.77
N LEU A 184 2.86 15.55 -3.50
CA LEU A 184 4.23 15.97 -3.23
C LEU A 184 5.13 15.65 -4.41
N THR A 185 5.08 14.41 -4.90
CA THR A 185 5.82 13.96 -6.08
C THR A 185 5.21 12.69 -6.66
N HIS A 186 5.55 12.40 -7.91
CA HIS A 186 5.30 11.10 -8.54
C HIS A 186 6.43 10.75 -9.51
N TYR A 187 6.59 9.46 -9.76
CA TYR A 187 7.58 8.95 -10.72
C TYR A 187 7.20 7.55 -11.21
N TYR A 188 7.89 7.12 -12.26
CA TYR A 188 7.68 5.80 -12.83
C TYR A 188 8.89 4.91 -12.63
N ARG A 189 8.64 3.60 -12.54
CA ARG A 189 9.68 2.58 -12.32
C ARG A 189 9.56 1.41 -13.30
N PRO A 190 10.69 0.72 -13.62
CA PRO A 190 12.06 1.03 -13.23
C PRO A 190 12.54 2.37 -13.79
N THR A 191 13.35 3.11 -13.03
CA THR A 191 13.95 4.36 -13.52
C THR A 191 15.03 4.10 -14.57
N GLY A 192 15.24 5.08 -15.47
CA GLY A 192 16.26 4.97 -16.52
C GLY A 192 15.84 4.16 -17.76
N LEU A 193 14.65 3.56 -17.75
CA LEU A 193 14.08 2.88 -18.92
C LEU A 193 13.12 3.81 -19.69
N PRO A 194 12.84 3.54 -20.97
CA PRO A 194 11.77 4.20 -21.71
C PRO A 194 10.43 4.09 -20.98
N PHE A 195 9.57 5.12 -21.12
CA PHE A 195 8.29 5.19 -20.40
C PHE A 195 7.39 3.95 -20.59
N GLU A 196 7.41 3.36 -21.79
CA GLU A 196 6.62 2.16 -22.11
C GLU A 196 7.06 0.94 -21.28
N GLN A 197 8.29 0.92 -20.81
CA GLN A 197 8.86 -0.14 -19.97
C GLN A 197 8.75 0.15 -18.48
N GLN A 198 8.35 1.37 -18.11
CA GLN A 198 8.15 1.77 -16.72
C GLN A 198 6.74 1.38 -16.27
N GLN A 199 6.59 0.15 -15.80
CA GLN A 199 5.29 -0.47 -15.52
C GLN A 199 4.70 -0.10 -14.15
N TRP A 200 5.42 0.65 -13.32
CA TRP A 200 4.99 1.05 -11.99
C TRP A 200 4.85 2.55 -11.89
N LEU A 201 3.74 2.98 -11.30
CA LEU A 201 3.47 4.36 -10.92
C LEU A 201 3.64 4.50 -9.41
N ALA A 202 4.64 5.26 -8.98
CA ALA A 202 4.86 5.61 -7.59
C ALA A 202 4.49 7.06 -7.33
N SER A 203 3.95 7.36 -6.16
CA SER A 203 3.54 8.72 -5.79
C SER A 203 3.54 8.94 -4.28
N VAL A 204 3.81 10.17 -3.88
CA VAL A 204 3.88 10.61 -2.49
C VAL A 204 2.88 11.73 -2.26
N TRP A 205 2.15 11.64 -1.17
CA TRP A 205 1.01 12.49 -0.87
C TRP A 205 1.04 12.95 0.58
N ARG A 206 0.53 14.15 0.84
CA ARG A 206 0.43 14.70 2.19
C ARG A 206 -1.03 14.80 2.65
N ARG A 207 -1.31 14.35 3.87
CA ARG A 207 -2.53 14.77 4.57
C ARG A 207 -2.39 16.27 4.90
N PRO A 208 -3.31 17.15 4.48
CA PRO A 208 -3.29 18.56 4.87
C PRO A 208 -3.31 18.75 6.40
N ILE A 209 -2.77 19.89 6.86
CA ILE A 209 -2.74 20.29 8.27
C ILE A 209 -4.14 20.64 8.78
#